data_8a81bb0d07e4ef172b4e78d54117c85d
#
_entry.id   8a81bb0d07e4ef172b4e78d54117c85d
#
_cell.length_a   1.000
_cell.length_b   1.000
_cell.length_c   1.000
_cell.angle_alpha   90.00
_cell.angle_beta   90.00
_cell.angle_gamma   90.00
#
_symmetry.space_group_name_H-M   'P 1'
#
loop_
_entity.id
_entity.type
_entity.pdbx_description
1 polymer ?
#
loop_
_entity_poly.entity_id
_entity_poly.type
_entity_poly.pdbx_seq_one_letter_code
_entity_poly.pdbx_strand_id
1 'polypeptide(L)'
;MVREKSLISLDEVRTGTYRQLFHPDQLINGKEDAANNYARGHYTIGKEQIEVTMDKIRKMSDQASGLQGFIIYHSFGGGTGSGFGALLLERITVDYGKKAKIGFSIYPAPQVQNRAVKELLFSLYFHLH
;
A
#
# COMPACT_ATOMS: atom_id res chain seq x y z
N MET A 1 -24.75 3.56 8.07
CA MET A 1 -23.40 4.09 8.37
C MET A 1 -22.40 3.01 8.00
N VAL A 2 -21.89 3.06 6.78
CA VAL A 2 -20.92 2.08 6.27
C VAL A 2 -19.55 2.50 6.80
N ARG A 3 -19.03 1.84 7.83
CA ARG A 3 -17.64 2.01 8.26
C ARG A 3 -16.74 1.42 7.18
N GLU A 4 -15.84 2.20 6.68
CA GLU A 4 -14.92 1.83 5.62
C GLU A 4 -14.05 0.65 6.05
N LYS A 5 -13.99 -0.37 5.20
CA LYS A 5 -13.32 -1.66 5.51
C LYS A 5 -11.82 -1.51 5.82
N SER A 6 -11.16 -0.49 5.30
CA SER A 6 -9.72 -0.26 5.55
C SER A 6 -9.43 0.21 6.98
N LEU A 7 -10.28 1.05 7.56
CA LEU A 7 -10.18 1.49 8.94
C LEU A 7 -10.42 0.34 9.92
N ILE A 8 -11.38 -0.53 9.61
CA ILE A 8 -11.68 -1.71 10.42
C ILE A 8 -10.48 -2.66 10.47
N SER A 9 -9.81 -2.91 9.35
CA SER A 9 -8.66 -3.80 9.29
C SER A 9 -7.47 -3.31 10.13
N LEU A 10 -7.20 -2.01 10.15
CA LEU A 10 -6.14 -1.44 10.98
C LEU A 10 -6.51 -1.41 12.47
N ASP A 11 -7.77 -1.18 12.79
CA ASP A 11 -8.26 -1.27 14.17
C ASP A 11 -8.16 -2.71 14.71
N GLU A 12 -8.41 -3.72 13.87
CA GLU A 12 -8.19 -5.12 14.22
C GLU A 12 -6.72 -5.44 14.50
N VAL A 13 -5.79 -4.89 13.73
CA VAL A 13 -4.35 -5.03 13.99
C VAL A 13 -3.96 -4.36 15.31
N ARG A 14 -4.50 -3.17 15.60
CA ARG A 14 -4.21 -2.42 16.83
C ARG A 14 -4.73 -3.07 18.08
N THR A 15 -5.84 -3.77 18.01
CA THR A 15 -6.55 -4.36 19.15
C THR A 15 -6.50 -5.88 19.19
N GLY A 16 -6.06 -6.54 18.13
CA GLY A 16 -6.04 -7.98 17.96
C GLY A 16 -4.96 -8.71 18.76
N THR A 17 -4.91 -10.02 18.58
CA THR A 17 -3.95 -10.92 19.25
C THR A 17 -2.50 -10.55 18.97
N TYR A 18 -2.20 -10.03 17.79
CA TYR A 18 -0.86 -9.67 17.33
C TYR A 18 -0.51 -8.19 17.50
N ARG A 19 -1.28 -7.42 18.28
CA ARG A 19 -1.06 -5.97 18.47
C ARG A 19 0.34 -5.61 18.97
N GLN A 20 0.98 -6.50 19.72
CA GLN A 20 2.31 -6.27 20.27
C GLN A 20 3.46 -6.41 19.25
N LEU A 21 3.19 -6.98 18.08
CA LEU A 21 4.17 -7.14 17.01
C LEU A 21 4.39 -5.85 16.21
N PHE A 22 3.49 -4.88 16.33
CA PHE A 22 3.51 -3.63 15.55
C PHE A 22 3.68 -2.43 16.48
N HIS A 23 4.61 -1.56 16.12
CA HIS A 23 4.71 -0.28 16.79
C HIS A 23 3.57 0.63 16.34
N PRO A 24 2.88 1.37 17.23
CA PRO A 24 1.74 2.23 16.88
C PRO A 24 2.05 3.25 15.77
N ASP A 25 3.27 3.78 15.75
CA ASP A 25 3.71 4.74 14.73
C ASP A 25 3.86 4.16 13.33
N GLN A 26 3.93 2.83 13.20
CA GLN A 26 4.01 2.15 11.91
C GLN A 26 2.63 1.94 11.28
N LEU A 27 1.56 2.11 12.04
CA LEU A 27 0.18 1.97 11.57
C LEU A 27 -0.32 3.33 11.07
N ILE A 28 -0.39 3.48 9.75
CA ILE A 28 -0.76 4.74 9.10
C ILE A 28 -2.20 4.64 8.60
N ASN A 29 -3.05 5.53 9.10
CA ASN A 29 -4.44 5.66 8.65
C ASN A 29 -4.59 6.90 7.79
N GLY A 30 -5.29 6.76 6.67
CA GLY A 30 -5.84 7.89 5.94
C GLY A 30 -7.12 8.43 6.59
N LYS A 31 -7.52 9.64 6.22
CA LYS A 31 -8.80 10.23 6.63
C LYS A 31 -9.99 9.60 5.93
N GLU A 32 -9.79 9.18 4.69
CA GLU A 32 -10.79 8.61 3.81
C GLU A 32 -10.25 7.36 3.10
N ASP A 33 -11.16 6.48 2.68
CA ASP A 33 -10.84 5.32 1.85
C ASP A 33 -10.78 5.69 0.36
N ALA A 34 -10.04 4.93 -0.41
CA ALA A 34 -9.97 5.08 -1.86
C ALA A 34 -11.25 4.57 -2.60
N ALA A 35 -12.27 4.13 -1.88
CA ALA A 35 -13.57 3.71 -2.43
C ALA A 35 -13.46 2.73 -3.61
N ASN A 36 -12.55 1.76 -3.50
CA ASN A 36 -12.28 0.78 -4.56
C ASN A 36 -11.90 1.41 -5.91
N ASN A 37 -11.30 2.60 -5.89
CA ASN A 37 -10.92 3.36 -7.07
C ASN A 37 -9.40 3.59 -7.09
N TYR A 38 -8.73 3.04 -8.12
CA TYR A 38 -7.29 3.18 -8.32
C TYR A 38 -6.85 4.65 -8.38
N ALA A 39 -7.57 5.49 -9.15
CA ALA A 39 -7.21 6.89 -9.33
C ALA A 39 -7.28 7.68 -8.01
N ARG A 40 -8.26 7.40 -7.17
CA ARG A 40 -8.31 7.99 -5.82
C ARG A 40 -7.14 7.54 -4.95
N GLY A 41 -6.83 6.25 -4.97
CA GLY A 41 -5.72 5.69 -4.21
C GLY A 41 -4.35 6.21 -4.65
N HIS A 42 -4.17 6.46 -5.93
CA HIS A 42 -2.90 6.93 -6.50
C HIS A 42 -2.75 8.45 -6.48
N TYR A 43 -3.74 9.18 -7.01
CA TYR A 43 -3.60 10.61 -7.32
C TYR A 43 -4.18 11.55 -6.27
N THR A 44 -5.23 11.16 -5.57
CA THR A 44 -5.93 12.02 -4.62
C THR A 44 -5.49 11.70 -3.19
N ILE A 45 -6.00 10.61 -2.64
CA ILE A 45 -5.69 10.19 -1.27
C ILE A 45 -4.21 9.79 -1.15
N GLY A 46 -3.67 9.13 -2.17
CA GLY A 46 -2.27 8.73 -2.20
C GLY A 46 -1.32 9.92 -2.09
N LYS A 47 -1.58 11.02 -2.76
CA LYS A 47 -0.75 12.24 -2.65
C LYS A 47 -0.71 12.82 -1.23
N GLU A 48 -1.79 12.73 -0.49
CA GLU A 48 -1.84 13.22 0.89
C GLU A 48 -1.05 12.32 1.85
N GLN A 49 -1.02 11.02 1.58
CA GLN A 49 -0.45 10.02 2.49
C GLN A 49 1.00 9.65 2.16
N ILE A 50 1.44 9.86 0.94
CA ILE A 50 2.73 9.35 0.48
C ILE A 50 3.91 9.95 1.25
N GLU A 51 3.91 11.26 1.50
CA GLU A 51 5.02 11.93 2.18
C GLU A 51 5.16 11.45 3.63
N VAL A 52 4.05 11.34 4.35
CA VAL A 52 4.04 10.82 5.73
C VAL A 52 4.52 9.37 5.77
N THR A 53 4.12 8.57 4.79
CA THR A 53 4.53 7.17 4.68
C THR A 53 6.02 7.06 4.39
N MET A 54 6.52 7.83 3.43
CA MET A 54 7.94 7.83 3.07
C MET A 54 8.83 8.31 4.22
N ASP A 55 8.40 9.32 4.98
CA ASP A 55 9.14 9.77 6.16
C ASP A 55 9.27 8.68 7.24
N LYS A 56 8.20 7.90 7.45
CA LYS A 56 8.26 6.76 8.37
C LYS A 56 9.18 5.65 7.85
N ILE A 57 9.14 5.36 6.55
CA ILE A 57 10.04 4.40 5.91
C ILE A 57 11.50 4.85 6.05
N ARG A 58 11.80 6.13 5.83
CA ARG A 58 13.15 6.67 6.01
C ARG A 58 13.65 6.50 7.46
N LYS A 59 12.83 6.87 8.43
CA LYS A 59 13.19 6.70 9.86
C LYS A 59 13.48 5.24 10.21
N MET A 60 12.68 4.30 9.69
CA MET A 60 12.92 2.88 9.90
C MET A 60 14.21 2.40 9.19
N SER A 61 14.46 2.90 7.99
CA SER A 61 15.66 2.58 7.23
C SER A 61 16.93 3.10 7.92
N ASP A 62 16.86 4.29 8.49
CA ASP A 62 17.97 4.91 9.20
C ASP A 62 18.31 4.20 10.52
N GLN A 63 17.31 3.58 11.15
CA GLN A 63 17.48 2.78 12.35
C GLN A 63 18.04 1.38 12.07
N ALA A 64 17.96 0.92 10.82
CA ALA A 64 18.45 -0.39 10.44
C ALA A 64 19.96 -0.38 10.27
N SER A 65 20.65 -1.34 10.85
CA SER A 65 22.10 -1.51 10.71
C SER A 65 22.55 -1.88 9.28
N GLY A 66 21.63 -2.39 8.45
CA GLY A 66 21.86 -2.73 7.05
C GLY A 66 20.57 -3.04 6.33
N LEU A 67 20.05 -2.08 5.56
CA LEU A 67 18.87 -2.27 4.75
C LEU A 67 19.21 -3.13 3.53
N GLN A 68 18.67 -4.35 3.46
CA GLN A 68 18.84 -5.26 2.32
C GLN A 68 17.82 -4.98 1.20
N GLY A 69 16.59 -4.64 1.54
CA GLY A 69 15.53 -4.40 0.59
C GLY A 69 14.16 -4.26 1.26
N PHE A 70 13.11 -4.35 0.45
CA PHE A 70 11.72 -4.20 0.85
C PHE A 70 10.91 -5.41 0.44
N ILE A 71 10.00 -5.82 1.31
CA ILE A 71 8.97 -6.80 1.00
C ILE A 71 7.63 -6.07 1.10
N ILE A 72 6.86 -6.08 0.03
CA ILE A 72 5.60 -5.36 -0.08
C ILE A 72 4.46 -6.37 -0.25
N TYR A 73 3.53 -6.35 0.69
CA TYR A 73 2.30 -7.14 0.63
C TYR A 73 1.13 -6.24 0.30
N HIS A 74 0.46 -6.49 -0.79
CA HIS A 74 -0.73 -5.73 -1.18
C HIS A 74 -1.67 -6.54 -2.05
N SER A 75 -2.92 -6.10 -2.16
CA SER A 75 -3.88 -6.65 -3.12
C SER A 75 -3.92 -5.78 -4.37
N PHE A 76 -4.06 -6.39 -5.54
CA PHE A 76 -4.38 -5.68 -6.77
C PHE A 76 -5.86 -5.26 -6.86
N GLY A 77 -6.71 -5.87 -6.05
CA GLY A 77 -8.09 -5.45 -5.91
C GLY A 77 -8.25 -4.36 -4.87
N GLY A 78 -9.11 -3.38 -5.11
CA GLY A 78 -9.28 -2.24 -4.22
C GLY A 78 -8.42 -1.04 -4.61
N GLY A 79 -8.86 0.14 -4.21
CA GLY A 79 -8.21 1.40 -4.59
C GLY A 79 -6.89 1.64 -3.87
N THR A 80 -6.80 1.30 -2.59
CA THR A 80 -5.58 1.52 -1.79
C THR A 80 -4.48 0.54 -2.17
N GLY A 81 -4.76 -0.76 -2.18
CA GLY A 81 -3.75 -1.78 -2.50
C GLY A 81 -3.20 -1.63 -3.92
N SER A 82 -4.03 -1.29 -4.89
CA SER A 82 -3.63 -1.05 -6.27
C SER A 82 -3.06 0.35 -6.49
N GLY A 83 -3.81 1.39 -6.16
CA GLY A 83 -3.46 2.78 -6.47
C GLY A 83 -2.37 3.33 -5.56
N PHE A 84 -2.55 3.29 -4.26
CA PHE A 84 -1.52 3.74 -3.32
C PHE A 84 -0.32 2.79 -3.31
N GLY A 85 -0.53 1.48 -3.46
CA GLY A 85 0.55 0.50 -3.59
C GLY A 85 1.46 0.80 -4.77
N ALA A 86 0.92 1.14 -5.94
CA ALA A 86 1.69 1.54 -7.11
C ALA A 86 2.49 2.83 -6.87
N LEU A 87 1.87 3.85 -6.30
CA LEU A 87 2.54 5.11 -5.96
C LEU A 87 3.68 4.89 -4.96
N LEU A 88 3.45 4.08 -3.94
CA LEU A 88 4.46 3.76 -2.93
C LEU A 88 5.65 3.01 -3.53
N LEU A 89 5.40 2.03 -4.40
CA LEU A 89 6.45 1.30 -5.12
C LEU A 89 7.29 2.22 -6.01
N GLU A 90 6.64 3.13 -6.72
CA GLU A 90 7.31 4.15 -7.53
C GLU A 90 8.23 5.02 -6.67
N ARG A 91 7.75 5.55 -5.56
CA ARG A 91 8.56 6.38 -4.65
C ARG A 91 9.70 5.60 -4.00
N ILE A 92 9.47 4.39 -3.55
CA ILE A 92 10.54 3.53 -3.03
C ILE A 92 11.58 3.22 -4.12
N THR A 93 11.18 3.09 -5.37
CA THR A 93 12.10 2.85 -6.48
C THR A 93 12.96 4.07 -6.76
N VAL A 94 12.43 5.27 -6.64
CA VAL A 94 13.19 6.51 -6.77
C VAL A 94 14.20 6.68 -5.62
N ASP A 95 13.75 6.54 -4.37
CA ASP A 95 14.58 6.80 -3.20
C ASP A 95 15.58 5.66 -2.90
N TYR A 96 15.20 4.41 -3.20
CA TYR A 96 15.96 3.19 -2.89
C TYR A 96 16.16 2.30 -4.12
N GLY A 97 16.51 2.90 -5.27
CA GLY A 97 16.60 2.20 -6.55
C GLY A 97 17.52 0.97 -6.58
N LYS A 98 18.61 1.00 -5.81
CA LYS A 98 19.60 -0.10 -5.73
C LYS A 98 19.20 -1.24 -4.77
N LYS A 99 18.13 -1.06 -4.00
CA LYS A 99 17.68 -2.05 -3.02
C LYS A 99 16.72 -3.05 -3.65
N ALA A 100 16.81 -4.31 -3.26
CA ALA A 100 15.89 -5.35 -3.70
C ALA A 100 14.44 -5.03 -3.28
N LYS A 101 13.49 -5.29 -4.16
CA LYS A 101 12.05 -5.14 -3.91
C LYS A 101 11.34 -6.42 -4.30
N ILE A 102 10.63 -7.01 -3.37
CA ILE A 102 9.87 -8.26 -3.57
C ILE A 102 8.41 -7.95 -3.27
N GLY A 103 7.54 -8.17 -4.25
CA GLY A 103 6.10 -7.99 -4.10
C GLY A 103 5.37 -9.31 -3.90
N PHE A 104 4.54 -9.38 -2.88
CA PHE A 104 3.55 -10.44 -2.69
C PHE A 104 2.17 -9.85 -2.93
N SER A 105 1.59 -10.17 -4.07
CA SER A 105 0.34 -9.54 -4.51
C SER A 105 -0.79 -10.55 -4.59
N ILE A 106 -1.94 -10.18 -4.02
CA ILE A 106 -3.16 -10.97 -4.14
C ILE A 106 -3.85 -10.57 -5.45
N TYR A 107 -3.89 -11.51 -6.39
CA TYR A 107 -4.55 -11.32 -7.67
C TYR A 107 -6.07 -11.44 -7.52
N PRO A 108 -6.86 -10.53 -8.11
CA PRO A 108 -8.31 -10.58 -8.00
C PRO A 108 -8.90 -11.82 -8.67
N ALA A 109 -9.81 -12.49 -7.98
CA ALA A 109 -10.58 -13.56 -8.57
C ALA A 109 -11.59 -13.02 -9.61
N PRO A 110 -11.75 -13.63 -10.78
CA PRO A 110 -12.60 -13.14 -11.86
C PRO A 110 -14.06 -12.91 -11.49
N GLN A 111 -14.52 -13.61 -10.47
CA GLN A 111 -15.93 -13.61 -10.04
C GLN A 111 -16.28 -12.51 -9.02
N VAL A 112 -15.30 -11.82 -8.45
CA VAL A 112 -15.52 -10.97 -7.24
C VAL A 112 -15.22 -9.49 -7.47
N GLN A 113 -14.64 -9.07 -8.62
CA GLN A 113 -14.18 -7.68 -8.76
C GLN A 113 -14.61 -6.98 -10.05
N ASN A 114 -14.84 -5.65 -9.91
CA ASN A 114 -15.24 -4.76 -10.98
C ASN A 114 -14.23 -4.70 -12.14
N ARG A 115 -14.73 -4.71 -13.38
CA ARG A 115 -13.97 -4.70 -14.64
C ARG A 115 -12.93 -3.58 -14.76
N ALA A 116 -13.21 -2.39 -14.23
CA ALA A 116 -12.34 -1.21 -14.35
C ALA A 116 -10.95 -1.38 -13.70
N VAL A 117 -10.87 -2.15 -12.61
CA VAL A 117 -9.58 -2.42 -11.92
C VAL A 117 -8.71 -3.40 -12.71
N LYS A 118 -9.32 -4.31 -13.47
CA LYS A 118 -8.59 -5.30 -14.29
C LYS A 118 -7.80 -4.68 -15.44
N GLU A 119 -8.40 -3.72 -16.13
CA GLU A 119 -7.78 -3.12 -17.33
C GLU A 119 -6.62 -2.20 -16.96
N LEU A 120 -6.73 -1.45 -15.87
CA LEU A 120 -5.67 -0.58 -15.37
C LEU A 120 -4.47 -1.37 -14.82
N LEU A 121 -4.70 -2.48 -14.15
CA LEU A 121 -3.65 -3.30 -13.57
C LEU A 121 -2.84 -4.05 -14.64
N PHE A 122 -3.50 -4.50 -15.69
CA PHE A 122 -2.84 -5.15 -16.83
C PHE A 122 -1.89 -4.18 -17.55
N SER A 123 -2.30 -2.91 -17.70
CA SER A 123 -1.48 -1.86 -18.29
C SER A 123 -0.26 -1.51 -17.44
N LEU A 124 -0.39 -1.50 -16.10
CA LEU A 124 0.71 -1.15 -15.20
C LEU A 124 1.78 -2.24 -15.09
N TYR A 125 1.38 -3.51 -15.16
CA TYR A 125 2.31 -4.64 -15.09
C TYR A 125 3.26 -4.67 -16.29
N PHE A 126 2.80 -4.24 -17.46
CA PHE A 126 3.63 -4.16 -18.68
C PHE A 126 4.51 -2.91 -18.75
N HIS A 127 4.28 -1.89 -17.92
CA HIS A 127 5.08 -0.65 -17.95
C HIS A 127 6.27 -0.67 -16.95
N LEU A 128 6.32 -1.64 -16.04
CA LEU A 128 7.36 -1.76 -15.00
C LEU A 128 8.40 -2.86 -15.30
N HIS A 129 8.30 -3.50 -16.46
CA HIS A 129 9.29 -4.45 -17.00
C HIS A 129 9.84 -3.88 -18.29
#